data_817e95a04c6ce8b48d1f5c7869d98fb8
#
_entry.id   817e95a04c6ce8b48d1f5c7869d98fb8
#
_cell.length_a   1.000
_cell.length_b   1.000
_cell.length_c   1.000
_cell.angle_alpha   90.00
_cell.angle_beta   90.00
_cell.angle_gamma   90.00
#
_symmetry.space_group_name_H-M   'P 1'
#
loop_
_entity.id
_entity.type
_entity.pdbx_description
1 polymer ?
#
loop_
_entity_poly.entity_id
_entity_poly.type
_entity_poly.pdbx_seq_one_letter_code
_entity_poly.pdbx_strand_id
1 'polypeptide(L)'
;FSYTQSIKWLTFNEALEAQKIKPKKIIMDVYTEWCGPCKMMDKNTFANRDVLNYINENFYAVKFNGEGNEKINFFDQEFTNPEFIDRRKGRNSTHQLTKFLQVDVYPTIIFFSEEGDPIIPVKGYLNPREIELYLKLIKKGDYFAFRSEDDFEKYKKYFRPKFRN
;
A
#
# COMPACT_ATOMS: atom_id res chain seq x y z
N PHE A 1 7.07 23.75 -16.32
CA PHE A 1 6.06 22.80 -15.83
C PHE A 1 6.70 21.79 -14.91
N SER A 2 6.21 21.75 -13.69
CA SER A 2 6.64 20.75 -12.72
C SER A 2 5.70 19.54 -12.85
N TYR A 3 6.17 18.50 -13.55
CA TYR A 3 5.44 17.24 -13.58
C TYR A 3 5.80 16.45 -12.34
N THR A 4 4.78 15.90 -11.66
CA THR A 4 5.03 14.96 -10.57
C THR A 4 5.58 13.68 -11.19
N GLN A 5 6.89 13.43 -10.98
CA GLN A 5 7.59 12.28 -11.56
C GLN A 5 7.61 11.07 -10.62
N SER A 6 7.01 11.19 -9.43
CA SER A 6 7.05 10.15 -8.42
C SER A 6 5.82 10.20 -7.52
N ILE A 7 5.60 9.10 -6.80
CA ILE A 7 4.56 9.03 -5.78
C ILE A 7 4.97 9.91 -4.59
N LYS A 8 4.01 10.63 -4.05
CA LYS A 8 4.19 11.44 -2.83
C LYS A 8 4.02 10.54 -1.61
N TRP A 9 5.09 9.85 -1.25
CA TRP A 9 5.05 8.94 -0.11
C TRP A 9 4.97 9.69 1.22
N LEU A 10 4.08 9.22 2.08
CA LEU A 10 3.88 9.71 3.45
C LEU A 10 4.23 8.61 4.44
N THR A 11 4.48 8.99 5.69
CA THR A 11 4.41 8.03 6.79
C THR A 11 2.95 7.68 7.07
N PHE A 12 2.72 6.58 7.76
CA PHE A 12 1.34 6.20 8.10
C PHE A 12 0.70 7.23 9.01
N ASN A 13 1.45 7.74 10.00
CA ASN A 13 0.94 8.80 10.88
C ASN A 13 0.53 10.05 10.10
N GLU A 14 1.36 10.46 9.13
CA GLU A 14 1.04 11.61 8.28
C GLU A 14 -0.24 11.38 7.46
N ALA A 15 -0.39 10.19 6.90
CA ALA A 15 -1.58 9.85 6.10
C ALA A 15 -2.84 9.84 6.96
N LEU A 16 -2.78 9.27 8.17
CA LEU A 16 -3.91 9.25 9.09
C LEU A 16 -4.33 10.66 9.51
N GLU A 17 -3.35 11.54 9.76
CA GLU A 17 -3.65 12.95 10.06
C GLU A 17 -4.24 13.68 8.85
N ALA A 18 -3.73 13.40 7.65
CA ALA A 18 -4.26 14.00 6.42
C ALA A 18 -5.72 13.61 6.18
N GLN A 19 -6.10 12.37 6.50
CA GLN A 19 -7.48 11.91 6.36
C GLN A 19 -8.48 12.71 7.21
N LYS A 20 -8.04 13.24 8.35
CA LYS A 20 -8.89 14.05 9.24
C LYS A 20 -9.26 15.38 8.60
N ILE A 21 -8.41 15.90 7.73
CA ILE A 21 -8.60 17.19 7.06
C ILE A 21 -9.33 16.98 5.73
N LYS A 22 -8.85 16.06 4.90
CA LYS A 22 -9.44 15.74 3.60
C LYS A 22 -9.50 14.23 3.48
N PRO A 23 -10.69 13.61 3.63
CA PRO A 23 -10.81 12.15 3.56
C PRO A 23 -10.45 11.61 2.17
N LYS A 24 -9.49 10.70 2.16
CA LYS A 24 -9.10 9.89 0.99
C LYS A 24 -8.69 8.52 1.50
N LYS A 25 -8.86 7.50 0.69
CA LYS A 25 -8.37 6.16 1.03
C LYS A 25 -6.84 6.15 1.05
N ILE A 26 -6.28 5.18 1.75
CA ILE A 26 -4.83 5.00 1.85
C ILE A 26 -4.43 3.75 1.09
N ILE A 27 -3.33 3.84 0.35
CA ILE A 27 -2.59 2.69 -0.17
C ILE A 27 -1.25 2.62 0.56
N MET A 28 -0.99 1.49 1.20
CA MET A 28 0.27 1.28 1.95
C MET A 28 1.10 0.20 1.27
N ASP A 29 2.33 0.54 0.94
CA ASP A 29 3.33 -0.42 0.48
C ASP A 29 4.15 -0.88 1.67
N VAL A 30 3.94 -2.12 2.10
CA VAL A 30 4.72 -2.74 3.17
C VAL A 30 5.91 -3.44 2.53
N TYR A 31 7.10 -2.95 2.81
CA TYR A 31 8.35 -3.42 2.20
C TYR A 31 9.40 -3.71 3.28
N THR A 32 10.54 -4.23 2.86
CA THR A 32 11.75 -4.30 3.68
C THR A 32 12.95 -3.87 2.84
N GLU A 33 14.05 -3.51 3.52
CA GLU A 33 15.25 -3.02 2.84
C GLU A 33 15.96 -4.10 2.02
N TRP A 34 15.81 -5.37 2.41
CA TRP A 34 16.48 -6.50 1.74
C TRP A 34 15.64 -7.13 0.62
N CYS A 35 14.44 -6.64 0.39
CA CYS A 35 13.46 -7.30 -0.48
C CYS A 35 13.67 -6.94 -1.95
N GLY A 36 14.13 -7.90 -2.74
CA GLY A 36 14.31 -7.74 -4.19
C GLY A 36 13.02 -7.40 -4.94
N PRO A 37 11.93 -8.16 -4.76
CA PRO A 37 10.66 -7.84 -5.42
C PRO A 37 10.09 -6.47 -5.05
N CYS A 38 10.36 -5.99 -3.82
CA CYS A 38 9.95 -4.64 -3.41
C CYS A 38 10.65 -3.58 -4.26
N LYS A 39 11.96 -3.75 -4.48
CA LYS A 39 12.76 -2.84 -5.30
C LYS A 39 12.31 -2.87 -6.76
N MET A 40 11.97 -4.06 -7.27
CA MET A 40 11.43 -4.21 -8.61
C MET A 40 10.09 -3.50 -8.76
N MET A 41 9.24 -3.57 -7.75
CA MET A 41 7.94 -2.91 -7.77
C MET A 41 8.09 -1.39 -7.74
N ASP A 42 9.05 -0.87 -6.97
CA ASP A 42 9.37 0.55 -6.97
C ASP A 42 9.77 1.02 -8.37
N LYS A 43 10.61 0.24 -9.05
CA LYS A 43 11.14 0.60 -10.37
C LYS A 43 10.12 0.43 -11.49
N ASN A 44 9.39 -0.67 -11.50
CA ASN A 44 8.55 -1.05 -12.64
C ASN A 44 7.10 -0.61 -12.49
N THR A 45 6.57 -0.57 -11.28
CA THR A 45 5.15 -0.33 -11.04
C THR A 45 4.91 1.07 -10.49
N PHE A 46 5.55 1.42 -9.38
CA PHE A 46 5.34 2.74 -8.77
C PHE A 46 5.97 3.88 -9.56
N ALA A 47 6.93 3.59 -10.43
CA ALA A 47 7.50 4.58 -11.35
C ALA A 47 6.72 4.70 -12.67
N ASN A 48 5.75 3.80 -12.92
CA ASN A 48 4.89 3.89 -14.10
C ASN A 48 4.03 5.14 -14.00
N ARG A 49 4.01 5.94 -15.08
CA ARG A 49 3.35 7.25 -15.06
C ARG A 49 1.85 7.15 -14.74
N ASP A 50 1.15 6.22 -15.35
CA ASP A 50 -0.29 6.09 -15.14
C ASP A 50 -0.61 5.64 -13.71
N VAL A 51 0.19 4.72 -13.16
CA VAL A 51 0.06 4.24 -11.78
C VAL A 51 0.30 5.38 -10.79
N LEU A 52 1.43 6.08 -10.93
CA LEU A 52 1.77 7.14 -9.97
C LEU A 52 0.80 8.31 -10.02
N ASN A 53 0.32 8.66 -11.20
CA ASN A 53 -0.67 9.73 -11.34
C ASN A 53 -1.99 9.34 -10.68
N TYR A 54 -2.45 8.11 -10.89
CA TYR A 54 -3.69 7.63 -10.31
C TYR A 54 -3.59 7.57 -8.78
N ILE A 55 -2.48 7.07 -8.26
CA ILE A 55 -2.27 6.99 -6.81
C ILE A 55 -2.22 8.40 -6.20
N ASN A 56 -1.42 9.30 -6.77
CA ASN A 56 -1.29 10.66 -6.23
C ASN A 56 -2.62 11.41 -6.23
N GLU A 57 -3.45 11.18 -7.22
CA GLU A 57 -4.75 11.84 -7.34
C GLU A 57 -5.78 11.30 -6.37
N ASN A 58 -5.80 9.99 -6.14
CA ASN A 58 -6.93 9.31 -5.51
C ASN A 58 -6.66 8.75 -4.13
N PHE A 59 -5.40 8.65 -3.71
CA PHE A 59 -5.00 8.02 -2.45
C PHE A 59 -3.99 8.87 -1.70
N TYR A 60 -3.90 8.64 -0.40
CA TYR A 60 -2.68 8.95 0.34
C TYR A 60 -1.80 7.71 0.28
N ALA A 61 -0.58 7.89 -0.21
CA ALA A 61 0.35 6.78 -0.40
C ALA A 61 1.31 6.69 0.79
N VAL A 62 1.39 5.52 1.40
CA VAL A 62 2.23 5.26 2.57
C VAL A 62 3.32 4.25 2.22
N LYS A 63 4.57 4.59 2.54
CA LYS A 63 5.70 3.69 2.43
C LYS A 63 6.05 3.23 3.83
N PHE A 64 5.82 1.96 4.14
CA PHE A 64 6.03 1.44 5.49
C PHE A 64 7.02 0.29 5.47
N ASN A 65 8.16 0.49 6.18
CA ASN A 65 9.15 -0.58 6.35
C ASN A 65 8.65 -1.56 7.42
N GLY A 66 8.28 -2.77 6.98
CA GLY A 66 7.73 -3.80 7.88
C GLY A 66 8.72 -4.30 8.93
N GLU A 67 10.00 -4.02 8.79
CA GLU A 67 11.05 -4.34 9.76
C GLU A 67 11.77 -3.08 10.24
N GLY A 68 11.16 -1.92 10.10
CA GLY A 68 11.70 -0.65 10.57
C GLY A 68 11.38 -0.38 12.04
N ASN A 69 11.72 0.82 12.49
CA ASN A 69 11.53 1.23 13.88
C ASN A 69 10.64 2.46 14.05
N GLU A 70 9.85 2.79 13.04
CA GLU A 70 8.96 3.95 13.08
C GLU A 70 7.89 3.76 14.16
N LYS A 71 7.65 4.80 14.96
CA LYS A 71 6.58 4.78 15.95
C LYS A 71 5.26 5.15 15.26
N ILE A 72 4.25 4.30 15.37
CA ILE A 72 2.97 4.48 14.70
C ILE A 72 1.84 4.48 15.72
N ASN A 73 0.96 5.48 15.60
CA ASN A 73 -0.26 5.59 16.40
C ASN A 73 -1.47 5.21 15.53
N PHE A 74 -2.09 4.08 15.84
CA PHE A 74 -3.17 3.53 15.03
C PHE A 74 -4.16 2.80 15.94
N PHE A 75 -5.46 3.03 15.77
CA PHE A 75 -6.52 2.48 16.63
C PHE A 75 -6.27 2.76 18.13
N ASP A 76 -5.85 4.01 18.44
CA ASP A 76 -5.54 4.44 19.80
C ASP A 76 -4.46 3.59 20.48
N GLN A 77 -3.62 2.92 19.70
CA GLN A 77 -2.48 2.13 20.18
C GLN A 77 -1.19 2.64 19.56
N GLU A 78 -0.11 2.48 20.31
CA GLU A 78 1.24 2.76 19.81
C GLU A 78 1.87 1.45 19.33
N PHE A 79 2.29 1.43 18.07
CA PHE A 79 3.01 0.31 17.47
C PHE A 79 4.47 0.71 17.26
N THR A 80 5.38 -0.11 17.72
CA THR A 80 6.82 0.12 17.62
C THR A 80 7.53 -1.16 17.20
N ASN A 81 8.86 -1.12 17.18
CA ASN A 81 9.68 -2.31 16.97
C ASN A 81 10.76 -2.35 18.04
N PRO A 82 10.42 -2.80 19.27
CA PRO A 82 11.35 -2.72 20.41
C PRO A 82 12.61 -3.56 20.25
N GLU A 83 12.58 -4.59 19.40
CA GLU A 83 13.74 -5.44 19.16
C GLU A 83 14.52 -5.07 17.91
N PHE A 84 14.20 -3.93 17.31
CA PHE A 84 14.92 -3.41 16.15
C PHE A 84 16.39 -3.23 16.47
N ILE A 85 17.26 -3.70 15.55
CA ILE A 85 18.71 -3.54 15.68
C ILE A 85 19.15 -2.65 14.51
N ASP A 86 19.85 -1.56 14.82
CA ASP A 86 20.37 -0.68 13.78
C ASP A 86 21.51 -1.40 13.04
N ARG A 87 21.20 -1.87 11.83
CA ARG A 87 22.17 -2.56 10.96
C ARG A 87 21.95 -2.16 9.53
N ARG A 88 23.01 -2.20 8.74
CA ARG A 88 22.97 -1.74 7.34
C ARG A 88 22.33 -2.74 6.38
N LYS A 89 22.42 -4.03 6.68
CA LYS A 89 22.00 -5.08 5.76
C LYS A 89 21.31 -6.22 6.49
N GLY A 90 20.48 -6.95 5.74
CA GLY A 90 19.84 -8.15 6.21
C GLY A 90 18.52 -7.91 6.88
N ARG A 91 17.98 -8.98 7.43
CA ARG A 91 16.69 -8.97 8.09
C ARG A 91 16.75 -8.31 9.46
N ASN A 92 15.62 -7.80 9.87
CA ASN A 92 15.45 -7.21 11.19
C ASN A 92 14.20 -7.80 11.86
N SER A 93 13.96 -7.43 13.10
CA SER A 93 12.77 -7.88 13.80
C SER A 93 11.53 -7.26 13.13
N THR A 94 10.41 -7.98 13.20
CA THR A 94 9.16 -7.56 12.59
C THR A 94 8.50 -6.48 13.43
N HIS A 95 8.14 -5.37 12.80
CA HIS A 95 7.43 -4.27 13.45
C HIS A 95 6.08 -4.76 14.00
N GLN A 96 5.66 -4.22 15.14
CA GLN A 96 4.38 -4.59 15.76
C GLN A 96 3.19 -4.36 14.83
N LEU A 97 3.20 -3.28 14.04
CA LEU A 97 2.13 -3.02 13.07
C LEU A 97 2.09 -4.07 11.97
N THR A 98 3.24 -4.53 11.51
CA THR A 98 3.34 -5.59 10.51
C THR A 98 2.65 -6.87 11.01
N LYS A 99 2.89 -7.22 12.28
CA LYS A 99 2.25 -8.37 12.92
C LYS A 99 0.75 -8.17 13.06
N PHE A 100 0.33 -6.98 13.49
CA PHE A 100 -1.08 -6.64 13.64
C PHE A 100 -1.83 -6.75 12.32
N LEU A 101 -1.23 -6.28 11.22
CA LEU A 101 -1.80 -6.34 9.89
C LEU A 101 -1.62 -7.72 9.22
N GLN A 102 -0.98 -8.66 9.91
CA GLN A 102 -0.75 -10.04 9.46
C GLN A 102 0.02 -10.12 8.12
N VAL A 103 1.00 -9.25 7.96
CA VAL A 103 1.86 -9.26 6.78
C VAL A 103 2.98 -10.27 6.99
N ASP A 104 3.05 -11.27 6.11
CA ASP A 104 4.03 -12.35 6.19
C ASP A 104 4.89 -12.49 4.92
N VAL A 105 4.62 -11.70 3.88
CA VAL A 105 5.43 -11.64 2.67
C VAL A 105 5.64 -10.19 2.26
N TYR A 106 6.72 -9.93 1.51
CA TYR A 106 7.03 -8.59 1.00
C TYR A 106 7.25 -8.63 -0.51
N PRO A 107 6.73 -7.64 -1.26
CA PRO A 107 5.87 -6.56 -0.77
C PRO A 107 4.44 -7.05 -0.50
N THR A 108 3.74 -6.33 0.36
CA THR A 108 2.29 -6.47 0.52
C THR A 108 1.68 -5.07 0.45
N ILE A 109 0.70 -4.91 -0.42
CA ILE A 109 -0.08 -3.67 -0.50
C ILE A 109 -1.30 -3.83 0.39
N ILE A 110 -1.55 -2.83 1.24
CA ILE A 110 -2.75 -2.80 2.08
C ILE A 110 -3.51 -1.52 1.77
N PHE A 111 -4.81 -1.66 1.54
CA PHE A 111 -5.70 -0.53 1.35
C PHE A 111 -6.48 -0.24 2.63
N PHE A 112 -6.70 1.04 2.90
CA PHE A 112 -7.47 1.51 4.06
C PHE A 112 -8.57 2.45 3.59
N SER A 113 -9.70 2.41 4.29
CA SER A 113 -10.83 3.31 4.03
C SER A 113 -10.48 4.75 4.36
N GLU A 114 -11.39 5.68 4.04
CA GLU A 114 -11.24 7.09 4.36
C GLU A 114 -11.16 7.34 5.88
N GLU A 115 -11.63 6.39 6.68
CA GLU A 115 -11.58 6.45 8.15
C GLU A 115 -10.38 5.71 8.73
N GLY A 116 -9.52 5.16 7.89
CA GLY A 116 -8.32 4.44 8.33
C GLY A 116 -8.55 2.98 8.69
N ASP A 117 -9.67 2.39 8.27
CA ASP A 117 -9.94 0.97 8.52
C ASP A 117 -9.32 0.11 7.41
N PRO A 118 -8.62 -0.99 7.77
CA PRO A 118 -8.08 -1.90 6.76
C PRO A 118 -9.19 -2.49 5.88
N ILE A 119 -8.95 -2.53 4.56
CA ILE A 119 -9.90 -3.11 3.61
C ILE A 119 -9.43 -4.48 3.16
N ILE A 120 -8.33 -4.55 2.40
CA ILE A 120 -7.74 -5.80 1.94
C ILE A 120 -6.23 -5.70 1.84
N PRO A 121 -5.50 -6.81 2.09
CA PRO A 121 -4.11 -6.95 1.70
C PRO A 121 -4.01 -7.59 0.31
N VAL A 122 -2.99 -7.21 -0.44
CA VAL A 122 -2.63 -7.84 -1.72
C VAL A 122 -1.16 -8.23 -1.63
N LYS A 123 -0.91 -9.53 -1.61
CA LYS A 123 0.44 -10.07 -1.38
C LYS A 123 1.22 -10.18 -2.68
N GLY A 124 2.50 -9.80 -2.62
CA GLY A 124 3.47 -10.04 -3.68
C GLY A 124 3.58 -8.91 -4.70
N TYR A 125 4.50 -9.12 -5.62
CA TYR A 125 4.79 -8.18 -6.70
C TYR A 125 3.57 -8.03 -7.61
N LEU A 126 3.24 -6.78 -7.97
CA LEU A 126 2.20 -6.45 -8.94
C LEU A 126 2.82 -5.60 -10.05
N ASN A 127 2.56 -5.95 -11.31
CA ASN A 127 2.91 -5.11 -12.43
C ASN A 127 1.88 -3.98 -12.60
N PRO A 128 2.11 -2.99 -13.49
CA PRO A 128 1.17 -1.87 -13.64
C PRO A 128 -0.26 -2.27 -13.95
N ARG A 129 -0.48 -3.29 -14.75
CA ARG A 129 -1.84 -3.74 -15.09
C ARG A 129 -2.53 -4.44 -13.93
N GLU A 130 -1.75 -5.20 -13.17
CA GLU A 130 -2.27 -5.91 -12.01
C GLU A 130 -2.69 -4.94 -10.90
N ILE A 131 -1.84 -3.95 -10.60
CA ILE A 131 -2.18 -2.98 -9.56
C ILE A 131 -3.34 -2.08 -9.99
N GLU A 132 -3.47 -1.81 -11.27
CA GLU A 132 -4.57 -1.00 -11.81
C GLU A 132 -5.93 -1.52 -11.39
N LEU A 133 -6.11 -2.84 -11.46
CA LEU A 133 -7.36 -3.49 -11.07
C LEU A 133 -7.72 -3.14 -9.62
N TYR A 134 -6.75 -3.32 -8.72
CA TYR A 134 -6.97 -3.07 -7.29
C TYR A 134 -7.20 -1.58 -7.01
N LEU A 135 -6.41 -0.71 -7.63
CA LEU A 135 -6.56 0.74 -7.45
C LEU A 135 -7.96 1.20 -7.80
N LYS A 136 -8.48 0.74 -8.93
CA LYS A 136 -9.81 1.13 -9.41
C LYS A 136 -10.92 0.46 -8.62
N LEU A 137 -10.76 -0.81 -8.28
CA LEU A 137 -11.71 -1.54 -7.44
C LEU A 137 -11.92 -0.84 -6.10
N ILE A 138 -10.82 -0.47 -5.45
CA ILE A 138 -10.85 0.17 -4.14
C ILE A 138 -11.37 1.60 -4.25
N LYS A 139 -10.84 2.38 -5.19
CA LYS A 139 -11.27 3.78 -5.35
C LYS A 139 -12.75 3.92 -5.64
N LYS A 140 -13.29 3.05 -6.51
CA LYS A 140 -14.70 3.09 -6.88
C LYS A 140 -15.62 2.49 -5.83
N GLY A 141 -15.10 1.69 -4.90
CA GLY A 141 -15.89 1.02 -3.89
C GLY A 141 -16.65 -0.20 -4.39
N ASP A 142 -16.32 -0.72 -5.57
CA ASP A 142 -17.00 -1.87 -6.17
C ASP A 142 -16.93 -3.11 -5.29
N TYR A 143 -15.88 -3.21 -4.46
CA TYR A 143 -15.70 -4.35 -3.54
C TYR A 143 -16.84 -4.48 -2.53
N PHE A 144 -17.58 -3.42 -2.23
CA PHE A 144 -18.74 -3.50 -1.33
C PHE A 144 -19.85 -4.39 -1.86
N ALA A 145 -19.92 -4.57 -3.19
CA ALA A 145 -20.93 -5.41 -3.83
C ALA A 145 -20.58 -6.90 -3.81
N PHE A 146 -19.35 -7.24 -3.47
CA PHE A 146 -18.90 -8.64 -3.49
C PHE A 146 -19.50 -9.42 -2.33
N ARG A 147 -20.00 -10.62 -2.63
CA ARG A 147 -20.56 -11.55 -1.65
C ARG A 147 -19.76 -12.84 -1.53
N SER A 148 -18.84 -13.10 -2.48
CA SER A 148 -18.04 -14.31 -2.56
C SER A 148 -16.77 -14.08 -3.34
N GLU A 149 -15.85 -15.06 -3.29
CA GLU A 149 -14.65 -15.06 -4.12
C GLU A 149 -15.00 -15.06 -5.61
N ASP A 150 -16.11 -15.72 -5.98
CA ASP A 150 -16.57 -15.75 -7.36
C ASP A 150 -16.87 -14.36 -7.90
N ASP A 151 -17.40 -13.47 -7.08
CA ASP A 151 -17.67 -12.09 -7.49
C ASP A 151 -16.38 -11.36 -7.85
N PHE A 152 -15.33 -11.56 -7.06
CA PHE A 152 -14.02 -10.98 -7.35
C PHE A 152 -13.40 -11.58 -8.61
N GLU A 153 -13.52 -12.91 -8.79
CA GLU A 153 -13.00 -13.56 -9.99
C GLU A 153 -13.71 -13.07 -11.25
N LYS A 154 -15.03 -12.84 -11.18
CA LYS A 154 -15.78 -12.24 -12.27
C LYS A 154 -15.33 -10.81 -12.54
N TYR A 155 -15.11 -10.02 -11.50
CA TYR A 155 -14.61 -8.67 -11.63
C TYR A 155 -13.27 -8.65 -12.36
N LYS A 156 -12.35 -9.52 -11.97
CA LYS A 156 -11.04 -9.66 -12.63
C LYS A 156 -11.20 -10.04 -14.10
N LYS A 157 -12.08 -10.98 -14.40
CA LYS A 157 -12.30 -11.47 -15.76
C LYS A 157 -12.77 -10.38 -16.70
N TYR A 158 -13.67 -9.51 -16.23
CA TYR A 158 -14.28 -8.47 -17.07
C TYR A 158 -13.59 -7.12 -16.96
N PHE A 159 -12.62 -6.98 -16.08
CA PHE A 159 -11.85 -5.74 -15.95
C PHE A 159 -11.03 -5.49 -17.23
N ARG A 160 -11.04 -4.23 -17.68
CA ARG A 160 -10.30 -3.81 -18.90
C ARG A 160 -9.19 -2.84 -18.48
N PRO A 161 -7.93 -3.30 -18.42
CA PRO A 161 -6.79 -2.42 -18.08
C PRO A 161 -6.64 -1.30 -19.11
N LYS A 162 -6.32 -0.12 -18.62
CA LYS A 162 -6.08 1.07 -19.45
C LYS A 162 -4.70 1.69 -19.25
N PHE A 163 -4.00 1.31 -18.17
CA PHE A 163 -2.68 1.84 -17.92
C PHE A 163 -1.69 1.29 -18.95
N ARG A 164 -0.79 2.17 -19.37
CA ARG A 164 0.30 1.79 -20.26
C ARG A 164 1.45 1.19 -19.46
N ASN A 165 2.10 0.20 -20.04
CA ASN A 165 3.27 -0.41 -19.42
C ASN A 165 4.50 0.50 -19.57
#